data_a091a3b21e509a2a1c1c63b332bcbf03
#
_entry.id   a091a3b21e509a2a1c1c63b332bcbf03
#
_cell.length_a   1.000
_cell.length_b   1.000
_cell.length_c   1.000
_cell.angle_alpha   90.00
_cell.angle_beta   90.00
_cell.angle_gamma   90.00
#
_symmetry.space_group_name_H-M   'P 1'
#
loop_
_entity.id
_entity.type
_entity.pdbx_description
1 polymer ?
#
loop_
_entity_poly.entity_id
_entity_poly.type
_entity_poly.pdbx_seq_one_letter_code
_entity_poly.pdbx_strand_id
1 'polypeptide(L)'
;MSNGARHVLGVVAGLLLPSLIAILLSYGIGEFSRSFQQFVISWAGLGVIVVSGILLAPLLASRLSPVASLVGGLEFTVFGLLPILDVSGLHLMPERIFSEAIWSGFLTLAYSGILLMLGVLLLVGSAFPSRWRSTPQPLPAGPAYGVIPPYRGPEDATRPIHRE
;
A
#
# COMPACT_ATOMS: atom_id res chain seq x y z
N MET A 1 -19.54 2.99 1.92
CA MET A 1 -18.60 4.12 1.93
C MET A 1 -18.59 4.75 0.55
N SER A 2 -18.70 6.09 0.45
CA SER A 2 -18.64 6.80 -0.83
C SER A 2 -17.22 6.69 -1.44
N ASN A 3 -17.11 6.73 -2.78
CA ASN A 3 -15.80 6.66 -3.45
C ASN A 3 -14.86 7.79 -2.97
N GLY A 4 -15.41 8.99 -2.71
CA GLY A 4 -14.64 10.11 -2.18
C GLY A 4 -14.02 9.83 -0.80
N ALA A 5 -14.76 9.20 0.13
CA ALA A 5 -14.25 8.84 1.45
C ALA A 5 -13.08 7.83 1.35
N ARG A 6 -13.13 6.91 0.41
CA ARG A 6 -12.05 5.93 0.17
C ARG A 6 -10.77 6.61 -0.35
N HIS A 7 -10.90 7.60 -1.22
CA HIS A 7 -9.76 8.34 -1.74
C HIS A 7 -9.12 9.21 -0.66
N VAL A 8 -9.91 9.93 0.12
CA VAL A 8 -9.40 10.76 1.23
C VAL A 8 -8.70 9.88 2.27
N LEU A 9 -9.31 8.76 2.68
CA LEU A 9 -8.68 7.82 3.60
C LEU A 9 -7.38 7.24 3.04
N GLY A 10 -7.35 6.96 1.72
CA GLY A 10 -6.15 6.48 1.04
C GLY A 10 -5.01 7.48 1.03
N VAL A 11 -5.29 8.77 0.83
CA VAL A 11 -4.29 9.85 0.88
C VAL A 11 -3.77 10.01 2.30
N VAL A 12 -4.66 10.09 3.29
CA VAL A 12 -4.26 10.24 4.71
C VAL A 12 -3.43 9.03 5.17
N ALA A 13 -3.88 7.82 4.87
CA ALA A 13 -3.12 6.62 5.19
C ALA A 13 -1.79 6.55 4.42
N GLY A 14 -1.77 6.99 3.16
CA GLY A 14 -0.59 7.03 2.31
C GLY A 14 0.46 8.05 2.76
N LEU A 15 0.07 9.07 3.51
CA LEU A 15 0.98 10.07 4.07
C LEU A 15 1.46 9.69 5.48
N LEU A 16 0.54 9.25 6.34
CA LEU A 16 0.88 9.00 7.75
C LEU A 16 1.55 7.64 7.97
N LEU A 17 1.11 6.61 7.26
CA LEU A 17 1.61 5.26 7.49
C LEU A 17 3.07 5.08 7.04
N PRO A 18 3.51 5.56 5.85
CA PRO A 18 4.92 5.50 5.46
C PRO A 18 5.82 6.30 6.38
N SER A 19 5.43 7.52 6.80
CA SER A 19 6.18 8.31 7.77
C SER A 19 6.36 7.55 9.09
N LEU A 20 5.30 6.94 9.61
CA LEU A 20 5.36 6.13 10.82
C LEU A 20 6.28 4.92 10.63
N ILE A 21 6.16 4.21 9.51
CA ILE A 21 7.02 3.07 9.17
C ILE A 21 8.48 3.50 9.06
N ALA A 22 8.77 4.64 8.42
CA ALA A 22 10.11 5.18 8.29
C ALA A 22 10.75 5.44 9.67
N ILE A 23 9.99 6.05 10.60
CA ILE A 23 10.45 6.32 11.97
C ILE A 23 10.69 5.01 12.74
N LEU A 24 9.74 4.08 12.70
CA LEU A 24 9.85 2.80 13.40
C LEU A 24 11.03 1.98 12.84
N LEU A 25 11.16 1.90 11.53
CA LEU A 25 12.23 1.16 10.88
C LEU A 25 13.60 1.78 11.19
N SER A 26 13.68 3.12 11.18
CA SER A 26 14.89 3.85 11.57
C SER A 26 15.26 3.57 13.03
N TYR A 27 14.30 3.64 13.95
CA TYR A 27 14.54 3.29 15.35
C TYR A 27 15.02 1.84 15.50
N GLY A 28 14.31 0.89 14.88
CA GLY A 28 14.63 -0.53 14.96
C GLY A 28 16.03 -0.85 14.45
N ILE A 29 16.40 -0.30 13.29
CA ILE A 29 17.73 -0.50 12.70
C ILE A 29 18.82 0.19 13.52
N GLY A 30 18.58 1.42 13.99
CA GLY A 30 19.55 2.14 14.80
C GLY A 30 19.82 1.44 16.13
N GLU A 31 18.78 0.96 16.80
CA GLU A 31 18.91 0.22 18.05
C GLU A 31 19.57 -1.16 17.84
N PHE A 32 19.17 -1.88 16.79
CA PHE A 32 19.76 -3.16 16.45
C PHE A 32 21.24 -3.02 16.10
N SER A 33 21.61 -2.05 15.26
CA SER A 33 23.00 -1.79 14.86
C SER A 33 23.88 -1.42 16.04
N ARG A 34 23.39 -0.55 16.95
CA ARG A 34 24.09 -0.16 18.16
C ARG A 34 24.35 -1.35 19.08
N SER A 35 23.34 -2.16 19.34
CA SER A 35 23.43 -3.33 20.19
C SER A 35 24.37 -4.37 19.60
N PHE A 36 24.33 -4.55 18.28
CA PHE A 36 25.22 -5.48 17.58
C PHE A 36 26.69 -5.08 17.70
N GLN A 37 26.99 -3.77 17.65
CA GLN A 37 28.35 -3.26 17.90
C GLN A 37 28.87 -3.58 19.33
N GLN A 38 27.94 -3.75 20.27
CA GLN A 38 28.26 -4.15 21.65
C GLN A 38 28.23 -5.68 21.86
N PHE A 39 28.11 -6.47 20.77
CA PHE A 39 27.94 -7.92 20.80
C PHE A 39 26.72 -8.39 21.61
N VAL A 40 25.69 -7.56 21.71
CA VAL A 40 24.42 -7.84 22.38
C VAL A 40 23.28 -7.83 21.34
N ILE A 41 22.29 -8.71 21.52
CA ILE A 41 21.12 -8.75 20.66
C ILE A 41 20.04 -7.85 21.26
N SER A 42 19.60 -6.83 20.52
CA SER A 42 18.43 -6.04 20.88
C SER A 42 17.15 -6.71 20.37
N TRP A 43 16.47 -7.42 21.24
CA TRP A 43 15.15 -8.01 20.93
C TRP A 43 14.10 -6.94 20.65
N ALA A 44 14.22 -5.77 21.31
CA ALA A 44 13.34 -4.63 21.07
C ALA A 44 13.54 -4.06 19.65
N GLY A 45 14.79 -3.83 19.23
CA GLY A 45 15.10 -3.36 17.88
C GLY A 45 14.59 -4.33 16.81
N LEU A 46 14.85 -5.63 17.00
CA LEU A 46 14.37 -6.68 16.09
C LEU A 46 12.84 -6.72 16.02
N GLY A 47 12.16 -6.64 17.16
CA GLY A 47 10.70 -6.61 17.21
C GLY A 47 10.10 -5.41 16.45
N VAL A 48 10.71 -4.23 16.60
CA VAL A 48 10.26 -3.02 15.87
C VAL A 48 10.49 -3.16 14.37
N ILE A 49 11.59 -3.76 13.93
CA ILE A 49 11.82 -4.05 12.49
C ILE A 49 10.73 -4.98 11.95
N VAL A 50 10.40 -6.05 12.67
CA VAL A 50 9.33 -6.99 12.27
C VAL A 50 7.96 -6.27 12.20
N VAL A 51 7.62 -5.47 13.20
CA VAL A 51 6.38 -4.68 13.21
C VAL A 51 6.33 -3.72 12.02
N SER A 52 7.45 -3.06 11.72
CA SER A 52 7.54 -2.17 10.55
C SER A 52 7.29 -2.90 9.24
N GLY A 53 7.81 -4.13 9.10
CA GLY A 53 7.55 -5.00 7.95
C GLY A 53 6.08 -5.40 7.84
N ILE A 54 5.44 -5.73 8.98
CA ILE A 54 3.99 -6.05 9.02
C ILE A 54 3.16 -4.83 8.61
N LEU A 55 3.53 -3.63 9.08
CA LEU A 55 2.84 -2.39 8.70
C LEU A 55 3.08 -2.01 7.23
N LEU A 56 4.21 -2.39 6.65
CA LEU A 56 4.51 -2.16 5.24
C LEU A 56 3.70 -3.10 4.32
N ALA A 57 3.38 -4.30 4.77
CA ALA A 57 2.67 -5.30 3.99
C ALA A 57 1.33 -4.81 3.41
N PRO A 58 0.44 -4.13 4.16
CA PRO A 58 -0.80 -3.59 3.59
C PRO A 58 -0.58 -2.49 2.56
N LEU A 59 0.50 -1.71 2.63
CA LEU A 59 0.83 -0.74 1.58
C LEU A 59 1.19 -1.44 0.26
N LEU A 60 1.89 -2.57 0.34
CA LEU A 60 2.27 -3.38 -0.82
C LEU A 60 1.13 -4.24 -1.33
N ALA A 61 0.37 -4.89 -0.44
CA ALA A 61 -0.61 -5.93 -0.79
C ALA A 61 -2.04 -5.41 -0.90
N SER A 62 -2.39 -4.25 -0.30
CA SER A 62 -3.78 -3.83 -0.23
C SER A 62 -4.32 -3.37 -1.59
N ARG A 63 -5.49 -3.92 -1.95
CA ARG A 63 -6.35 -3.41 -3.02
C ARG A 63 -7.16 -2.19 -2.57
N LEU A 64 -6.95 -1.69 -1.35
CA LEU A 64 -7.78 -0.66 -0.74
C LEU A 64 -7.63 0.69 -1.42
N SER A 65 -6.40 1.10 -1.77
CA SER A 65 -6.18 2.32 -2.53
C SER A 65 -4.79 2.31 -3.18
N PRO A 66 -4.71 2.32 -4.53
CA PRO A 66 -3.43 2.48 -5.21
C PRO A 66 -2.79 3.85 -4.91
N VAL A 67 -3.59 4.83 -4.49
CA VAL A 67 -3.12 6.16 -4.09
C VAL A 67 -2.24 6.09 -2.84
N ALA A 68 -2.57 5.25 -1.86
CA ALA A 68 -1.77 5.09 -0.64
C ALA A 68 -0.36 4.58 -0.94
N SER A 69 -0.23 3.56 -1.81
CA SER A 69 1.09 3.04 -2.21
C SER A 69 1.86 4.02 -3.11
N LEU A 70 1.16 4.83 -3.91
CA LEU A 70 1.79 5.87 -4.73
C LEU A 70 2.36 6.99 -3.85
N VAL A 71 1.57 7.53 -2.93
CA VAL A 71 2.00 8.60 -2.01
C VAL A 71 3.14 8.11 -1.11
N GLY A 72 2.98 6.92 -0.51
CA GLY A 72 4.04 6.33 0.32
C GLY A 72 5.30 5.99 -0.47
N GLY A 73 5.17 5.56 -1.72
CA GLY A 73 6.29 5.34 -2.62
C GLY A 73 7.06 6.62 -2.94
N LEU A 74 6.35 7.72 -3.18
CA LEU A 74 6.97 9.03 -3.38
C LEU A 74 7.70 9.49 -2.12
N GLU A 75 7.11 9.33 -0.93
CA GLU A 75 7.71 9.71 0.34
C GLU A 75 9.03 8.95 0.59
N PHE A 76 9.02 7.62 0.48
CA PHE A 76 10.25 6.81 0.63
C PHE A 76 11.30 7.13 -0.44
N THR A 77 10.86 7.44 -1.68
CA THR A 77 11.77 7.84 -2.75
C THR A 77 12.44 9.17 -2.42
N VAL A 78 11.69 10.16 -1.94
CA VAL A 78 12.23 11.45 -1.52
C VAL A 78 13.25 11.26 -0.40
N PHE A 79 12.91 10.51 0.66
CA PHE A 79 13.86 10.22 1.74
C PHE A 79 15.11 9.46 1.27
N GLY A 80 14.95 8.54 0.33
CA GLY A 80 16.07 7.78 -0.22
C GLY A 80 16.97 8.60 -1.17
N LEU A 81 16.45 9.71 -1.73
CA LEU A 81 17.24 10.62 -2.56
C LEU A 81 17.98 11.68 -1.76
N LEU A 82 17.60 11.95 -0.50
CA LEU A 82 18.24 12.97 0.33
C LEU A 82 19.77 12.85 0.39
N PRO A 83 20.36 11.65 0.57
CA PRO A 83 21.82 11.51 0.58
C PRO A 83 22.48 11.92 -0.74
N ILE A 84 21.85 11.63 -1.87
CA ILE A 84 22.37 11.96 -3.19
C ILE A 84 22.35 13.48 -3.38
N LEU A 85 21.28 14.13 -2.94
CA LEU A 85 21.12 15.58 -3.00
C LEU A 85 22.13 16.29 -2.06
N ASP A 86 22.35 15.71 -0.88
CA ASP A 86 23.31 16.24 0.10
C ASP A 86 24.74 16.22 -0.45
N VAL A 87 25.16 15.08 -1.02
CA VAL A 87 26.47 14.94 -1.68
C VAL A 87 26.60 15.86 -2.90
N SER A 88 25.48 16.18 -3.56
CA SER A 88 25.46 17.13 -4.69
C SER A 88 25.58 18.60 -4.26
N GLY A 89 25.70 18.88 -2.97
CA GLY A 89 25.89 20.22 -2.41
C GLY A 89 24.59 20.97 -2.09
N LEU A 90 23.43 20.32 -2.16
CA LEU A 90 22.15 20.96 -1.85
C LEU A 90 21.84 21.02 -0.34
N HIS A 91 22.62 20.33 0.50
CA HIS A 91 22.51 20.32 1.97
C HIS A 91 21.07 20.29 2.51
N LEU A 92 20.26 19.37 1.97
CA LEU A 92 18.85 19.21 2.33
C LEU A 92 18.63 18.26 3.50
N MET A 93 19.71 17.71 4.08
CA MET A 93 19.58 16.84 5.25
C MET A 93 18.98 17.64 6.40
N PRO A 94 17.88 17.16 7.02
CA PRO A 94 17.29 17.82 8.16
C PRO A 94 18.29 17.85 9.32
N GLU A 95 18.26 18.92 10.10
CA GLU A 95 18.98 18.96 11.36
C GLU A 95 18.49 17.83 12.28
N ARG A 96 19.36 17.42 13.20
CA ARG A 96 19.09 16.32 14.12
C ARG A 96 17.93 16.63 15.06
N ILE A 97 16.71 16.33 14.61
CA ILE A 97 15.45 16.59 15.36
C ILE A 97 15.10 15.39 16.27
N PHE A 98 15.53 14.17 15.88
CA PHE A 98 15.15 12.92 16.53
C PHE A 98 16.25 12.37 17.47
N SER A 99 15.88 11.35 18.25
CA SER A 99 16.83 10.62 19.09
C SER A 99 17.96 10.01 18.25
N GLU A 100 19.10 9.75 18.90
CA GLU A 100 20.29 9.23 18.24
C GLU A 100 20.04 7.89 17.53
N ALA A 101 19.22 7.03 18.14
CA ALA A 101 18.87 5.74 17.53
C ALA A 101 18.09 5.92 16.22
N ILE A 102 17.09 6.81 16.20
CA ILE A 102 16.30 7.10 15.00
C ILE A 102 17.19 7.73 13.92
N TRP A 103 18.02 8.70 14.31
CA TRP A 103 18.89 9.40 13.38
C TRP A 103 19.92 8.47 12.73
N SER A 104 20.64 7.69 13.53
CA SER A 104 21.63 6.74 13.02
C SER A 104 21.01 5.65 12.13
N GLY A 105 19.83 5.15 12.49
CA GLY A 105 19.09 4.19 11.68
C GLY A 105 18.58 4.81 10.38
N PHE A 106 18.07 6.04 10.41
CA PHE A 106 17.67 6.77 9.20
C PHE A 106 18.84 6.95 8.24
N LEU A 107 20.00 7.40 8.73
CA LEU A 107 21.21 7.52 7.89
C LEU A 107 21.60 6.17 7.29
N THR A 108 21.57 5.10 8.09
CA THR A 108 21.87 3.75 7.60
C THR A 108 20.93 3.34 6.47
N LEU A 109 19.61 3.56 6.64
CA LEU A 109 18.61 3.23 5.63
C LEU A 109 18.73 4.09 4.37
N ALA A 110 18.98 5.38 4.54
CA ALA A 110 19.08 6.33 3.43
C ALA A 110 20.35 6.09 2.60
N TYR A 111 21.52 6.02 3.25
CA TYR A 111 22.80 5.80 2.56
C TYR A 111 22.99 4.39 2.01
N SER A 112 22.31 3.38 2.56
CA SER A 112 22.29 2.02 1.98
C SER A 112 21.40 1.90 0.74
N GLY A 113 20.57 2.91 0.43
CA GLY A 113 19.62 2.86 -0.67
C GLY A 113 18.36 2.05 -0.38
N ILE A 114 18.19 1.53 0.84
CA ILE A 114 17.01 0.72 1.22
C ILE A 114 15.73 1.55 1.11
N LEU A 115 15.75 2.82 1.56
CA LEU A 115 14.59 3.71 1.43
C LEU A 115 14.23 3.94 -0.03
N LEU A 116 15.21 4.16 -0.88
CA LEU A 116 14.99 4.33 -2.33
C LEU A 116 14.39 3.06 -2.94
N MET A 117 14.92 1.90 -2.60
CA MET A 117 14.40 0.61 -3.05
C MET A 117 12.94 0.40 -2.62
N LEU A 118 12.61 0.68 -1.35
CA LEU A 118 11.23 0.59 -0.85
C LEU A 118 10.30 1.56 -1.58
N GLY A 119 10.76 2.80 -1.84
CA GLY A 119 10.04 3.78 -2.62
C GLY A 119 9.71 3.29 -4.02
N VAL A 120 10.70 2.80 -4.74
CA VAL A 120 10.53 2.25 -6.09
C VAL A 120 9.59 1.04 -6.09
N LEU A 121 9.73 0.12 -5.13
CA LEU A 121 8.84 -1.04 -5.01
C LEU A 121 7.37 -0.63 -4.81
N LEU A 122 7.10 0.37 -3.99
CA LEU A 122 5.76 0.90 -3.78
C LEU A 122 5.22 1.60 -5.02
N LEU A 123 6.05 2.40 -5.72
CA LEU A 123 5.67 3.07 -6.96
C LEU A 123 5.34 2.08 -8.07
N VAL A 124 6.21 1.10 -8.29
CA VAL A 124 5.97 0.03 -9.26
C VAL A 124 4.71 -0.77 -8.87
N GLY A 125 4.57 -1.10 -7.58
CA GLY A 125 3.39 -1.77 -7.06
C GLY A 125 2.10 -0.98 -7.29
N SER A 126 2.14 0.36 -7.26
CA SER A 126 0.98 1.22 -7.54
C SER A 126 0.61 1.26 -9.01
N ALA A 127 1.56 1.04 -9.92
CA ALA A 127 1.36 1.12 -11.36
C ALA A 127 0.61 -0.08 -11.95
N PHE A 128 0.41 -1.17 -11.20
CA PHE A 128 -0.29 -2.35 -11.71
C PHE A 128 -1.76 -2.07 -12.05
N PRO A 129 -2.21 -2.26 -13.31
CA PRO A 129 -3.57 -1.93 -13.75
C PRO A 129 -4.67 -2.68 -13.01
N SER A 130 -4.37 -3.88 -12.47
CA SER A 130 -5.31 -4.69 -11.70
C SER A 130 -5.79 -4.00 -10.41
N ARG A 131 -5.01 -3.05 -9.89
CA ARG A 131 -5.34 -2.28 -8.68
C ARG A 131 -6.29 -1.10 -8.96
N TRP A 132 -6.34 -0.62 -10.21
CA TRP A 132 -7.18 0.50 -10.62
C TRP A 132 -8.56 0.05 -11.12
N ARG A 133 -8.74 -1.26 -11.42
CA ARG A 133 -10.02 -1.80 -11.85
C ARG A 133 -10.97 -1.88 -10.66
N SER A 134 -12.08 -1.17 -10.75
CA SER A 134 -13.22 -1.35 -9.83
C SER A 134 -13.69 -2.79 -9.92
N THR A 135 -13.84 -3.47 -8.78
CA THR A 135 -14.56 -4.75 -8.76
C THR A 135 -15.96 -4.48 -9.29
N PRO A 136 -16.43 -5.18 -10.35
CA PRO A 136 -17.81 -5.01 -10.80
C PRO A 136 -18.71 -5.24 -9.60
N GLN A 137 -19.48 -4.23 -9.24
CA GLN A 137 -20.50 -4.39 -8.21
C GLN A 137 -21.51 -5.40 -8.76
N PRO A 138 -21.77 -6.52 -8.08
CA PRO A 138 -22.85 -7.40 -8.52
C PRO A 138 -24.07 -6.52 -8.72
N LEU A 139 -24.61 -6.52 -9.94
CA LEU A 139 -25.87 -5.86 -10.19
C LEU A 139 -26.81 -6.35 -9.08
N PRO A 140 -27.51 -5.44 -8.35
CA PRO A 140 -28.55 -5.87 -7.44
C PRO A 140 -29.42 -6.83 -8.26
N ALA A 141 -29.59 -8.06 -7.74
CA ALA A 141 -30.48 -9.01 -8.38
C ALA A 141 -31.76 -8.26 -8.62
N GLY A 142 -32.01 -7.90 -9.89
CA GLY A 142 -33.25 -7.23 -10.27
C GLY A 142 -34.36 -8.07 -9.68
N PRO A 143 -35.50 -7.50 -9.28
CA PRO A 143 -36.62 -8.28 -8.80
C PRO A 143 -36.71 -9.46 -9.76
N ALA A 144 -36.70 -10.68 -9.20
CA ALA A 144 -36.83 -11.89 -10.00
C ALA A 144 -38.17 -11.74 -10.74
N TYR A 145 -38.09 -11.11 -11.89
CA TYR A 145 -39.20 -11.18 -12.83
C TYR A 145 -39.30 -12.67 -13.08
N GLY A 146 -40.36 -13.25 -12.50
CA GLY A 146 -40.68 -14.64 -12.71
C GLY A 146 -40.51 -14.92 -14.19
N VAL A 147 -39.83 -16.01 -14.51
CA VAL A 147 -39.63 -16.46 -15.88
C VAL A 147 -40.99 -16.20 -16.58
N ILE A 148 -41.05 -15.18 -17.42
CA ILE A 148 -42.25 -14.92 -18.20
C ILE A 148 -42.43 -16.20 -18.99
N PRO A 149 -43.43 -17.02 -18.72
CA PRO A 149 -43.63 -18.23 -19.50
C PRO A 149 -43.68 -17.83 -20.96
N PRO A 150 -43.02 -18.56 -21.86
CA PRO A 150 -43.01 -18.21 -23.27
C PRO A 150 -44.45 -17.96 -23.71
N TYR A 151 -44.70 -16.77 -24.23
CA TYR A 151 -46.02 -16.37 -24.70
C TYR A 151 -46.52 -17.43 -25.69
N ARG A 152 -47.46 -18.25 -25.29
CA ARG A 152 -48.21 -19.12 -26.18
C ARG A 152 -49.25 -18.26 -26.85
N GLY A 153 -48.90 -17.74 -28.03
CA GLY A 153 -49.87 -17.05 -28.88
C GLY A 153 -51.05 -17.95 -29.21
N PRO A 154 -52.22 -17.37 -29.50
CA PRO A 154 -53.40 -18.12 -29.89
C PRO A 154 -53.18 -19.02 -31.12
N GLU A 155 -52.12 -18.79 -31.88
CA GLU A 155 -51.72 -19.60 -33.04
C GLU A 155 -51.27 -21.01 -32.69
N ASP A 156 -50.76 -21.24 -31.46
CA ASP A 156 -50.37 -22.59 -31.01
C ASP A 156 -51.58 -23.46 -30.63
N ALA A 157 -52.77 -22.88 -30.47
CA ALA A 157 -53.97 -23.61 -30.14
C ALA A 157 -54.62 -24.29 -31.35
N THR A 158 -54.20 -23.96 -32.57
CA THR A 158 -54.78 -24.48 -33.82
C THR A 158 -53.99 -25.61 -34.49
N ARG A 159 -52.87 -26.04 -33.88
CA ARG A 159 -52.13 -27.21 -34.41
C ARG A 159 -52.93 -28.51 -34.10
N PRO A 160 -53.38 -29.27 -35.12
CA PRO A 160 -54.04 -30.53 -34.89
C PRO A 160 -53.06 -31.51 -34.26
N ILE A 161 -53.48 -32.09 -33.15
CA ILE A 161 -52.72 -33.14 -32.48
C ILE A 161 -52.93 -34.40 -33.33
N HIS A 162 -51.97 -34.73 -34.19
CA HIS A 162 -51.94 -36.08 -34.79
C HIS A 162 -51.68 -37.07 -33.66
N ARG A 163 -52.72 -37.81 -33.29
CA ARG A 163 -52.60 -39.04 -32.49
C ARG A 163 -52.35 -40.19 -33.50
N GLU A 164 -51.17 -40.80 -33.44
CA GLU A 164 -50.92 -42.17 -33.89
C GLU A 164 -51.26 -43.13 -32.77
#